data_53b5064df421c38c4ca0f520af3e44fb
#
_entry.id   53b5064df421c38c4ca0f520af3e44fb
#
_cell.length_a   1.000
_cell.length_b   1.000
_cell.length_c   1.000
_cell.angle_alpha   90.00
_cell.angle_beta   90.00
_cell.angle_gamma   90.00
#
_symmetry.space_group_name_H-M   'P 1'
#
loop_
_entity.id
_entity.type
_entity.pdbx_description
1 polymer ?
#
loop_
_entity_poly.entity_id
_entity_poly.type
_entity_poly.pdbx_seq_one_letter_code
_entity_poly.pdbx_strand_id
1 'polypeptide(L)'
;MCIRDRAITDDNFEKLRKDIGIVFQNPDNQFVGSIVKYDVAFGLENHAVPHDEMHRRVSEALKQVDMLERADYEPNALSGGQKQRVAIASVLALNPSVIILDEATSMLDPDARQNLLDLVRKVKSEHNITIISITHDLSEAMEADHVIVMNKGTVHKEGTAIEIFDHAEELTTIGLDLPFPIKINQMLGYQTSFLTYEGLVDQL
;
A
#
# COMPACT_ATOMS: atom_id res chain seq x y z
N MET A 1 12.39 11.52 18.77
CA MET A 1 12.49 10.74 17.53
C MET A 1 13.07 11.61 16.44
N CYS A 2 14.03 11.14 15.68
CA CYS A 2 14.66 11.92 14.59
C CYS A 2 14.53 11.14 13.29
N ILE A 3 14.21 11.85 12.21
CA ILE A 3 14.21 11.28 10.86
C ILE A 3 15.21 12.09 10.04
N ARG A 4 16.28 11.43 9.54
CA ARG A 4 17.36 12.06 8.76
C ARG A 4 17.82 13.40 9.38
N ASP A 5 18.34 13.36 10.61
CA ASP A 5 18.88 14.52 11.32
C ASP A 5 17.86 15.63 11.67
N ARG A 6 16.58 15.41 11.43
CA ARG A 6 15.50 16.31 11.86
C ARG A 6 14.74 15.71 13.03
N ALA A 7 14.71 16.43 14.13
CA ALA A 7 13.85 16.09 15.26
C ALA A 7 12.38 16.26 14.88
N ILE A 8 11.54 15.28 15.27
CA ILE A 8 10.09 15.47 15.24
C ILE A 8 9.76 16.32 16.46
N THR A 9 9.24 17.51 16.22
CA THR A 9 8.78 18.49 17.21
C THR A 9 7.29 18.72 17.05
N ASP A 10 6.62 19.28 18.05
CA ASP A 10 5.19 19.60 17.97
C ASP A 10 4.90 20.53 16.78
N ASP A 11 5.80 21.45 16.45
CA ASP A 11 5.67 22.40 15.35
C ASP A 11 5.67 21.75 13.96
N ASN A 12 6.41 20.63 13.76
CA ASN A 12 6.47 19.95 12.47
C ASN A 12 5.58 18.70 12.39
N PHE A 13 5.09 18.22 13.53
CA PHE A 13 4.27 17.02 13.61
C PHE A 13 2.94 17.17 12.86
N GLU A 14 2.25 18.29 13.04
CA GLU A 14 1.00 18.60 12.33
C GLU A 14 1.19 18.63 10.81
N LYS A 15 2.29 19.19 10.34
CA LYS A 15 2.62 19.19 8.91
C LYS A 15 2.89 17.78 8.39
N LEU A 16 3.67 16.98 9.11
CA LEU A 16 3.95 15.60 8.73
C LEU A 16 2.68 14.75 8.66
N ARG A 17 1.74 14.92 9.60
CA ARG A 17 0.44 14.21 9.58
C ARG A 17 -0.42 14.57 8.38
N LYS A 18 -0.32 15.79 7.86
CA LYS A 18 -1.05 16.21 6.64
C LYS A 18 -0.46 15.61 5.38
N ASP A 19 0.86 15.38 5.37
CA ASP A 19 1.58 14.90 4.20
C ASP A 19 1.60 13.36 4.10
N ILE A 20 1.20 12.63 5.16
CA ILE A 20 1.26 11.17 5.22
C ILE A 20 -0.15 10.60 5.44
N GLY A 21 -0.59 9.76 4.53
CA GLY A 21 -1.81 8.96 4.70
C GLY A 21 -1.48 7.51 5.08
N ILE A 22 -2.35 6.88 5.85
CA ILE A 22 -2.17 5.48 6.27
C ILE A 22 -3.45 4.71 5.93
N VAL A 23 -3.30 3.55 5.29
CA VAL A 23 -4.37 2.57 5.04
C VAL A 23 -4.05 1.33 5.86
N PHE A 24 -4.95 0.96 6.76
CA PHE A 24 -4.77 -0.17 7.68
C PHE A 24 -5.15 -1.51 7.07
N GLN A 25 -4.64 -2.58 7.64
CA GLN A 25 -4.93 -3.96 7.29
C GLN A 25 -6.43 -4.27 7.27
N ASN A 26 -7.14 -3.89 8.33
CA ASN A 26 -8.59 -4.06 8.42
C ASN A 26 -9.30 -2.71 8.15
N PRO A 27 -9.93 -2.55 6.98
CA PRO A 27 -10.62 -1.31 6.64
C PRO A 27 -11.81 -1.01 7.55
N ASP A 28 -12.45 -2.00 8.19
CA ASP A 28 -13.57 -1.79 9.10
C ASP A 28 -13.17 -0.94 10.32
N ASN A 29 -11.92 -0.98 10.73
CA ASN A 29 -11.39 -0.16 11.82
C ASN A 29 -11.15 1.31 11.41
N GLN A 30 -11.21 1.60 10.13
CA GLN A 30 -10.92 2.93 9.58
C GLN A 30 -12.21 3.72 9.30
N PHE A 31 -13.34 3.03 9.07
CA PHE A 31 -14.61 3.69 8.76
C PHE A 31 -15.20 4.42 9.98
N VAL A 32 -15.59 5.67 9.77
CA VAL A 32 -16.24 6.55 10.75
C VAL A 32 -17.59 7.05 10.22
N GLY A 33 -17.68 7.23 8.90
CA GLY A 33 -18.86 7.74 8.22
C GLY A 33 -19.98 6.70 8.11
N SER A 34 -21.23 7.15 8.18
CA SER A 34 -22.42 6.29 8.00
C SER A 34 -22.59 5.83 6.54
N ILE A 35 -22.09 6.58 5.58
CA ILE A 35 -22.03 6.23 4.16
C ILE A 35 -20.66 6.61 3.59
N VAL A 36 -20.31 5.97 2.48
CA VAL A 36 -18.99 6.06 1.83
C VAL A 36 -18.53 7.49 1.62
N LYS A 37 -19.34 8.36 1.04
CA LYS A 37 -18.95 9.76 0.77
C LYS A 37 -18.66 10.58 2.04
N TYR A 38 -19.35 10.29 3.14
CA TYR A 38 -19.09 10.98 4.41
C TYR A 38 -17.83 10.46 5.07
N ASP A 39 -17.53 9.19 4.89
CA ASP A 39 -16.26 8.63 5.36
C ASP A 39 -15.07 9.29 4.66
N VAL A 40 -15.12 9.39 3.33
CA VAL A 40 -14.07 10.07 2.55
C VAL A 40 -13.99 11.57 2.90
N ALA A 41 -15.12 12.22 3.21
CA ALA A 41 -15.15 13.63 3.60
C ALA A 41 -14.56 13.88 5.01
N PHE A 42 -14.60 12.90 5.90
CA PHE A 42 -14.23 13.07 7.32
C PHE A 42 -12.82 13.65 7.50
N GLY A 43 -11.85 13.15 6.75
CA GLY A 43 -10.48 13.69 6.79
C GLY A 43 -10.39 15.14 6.32
N LEU A 44 -11.16 15.49 5.30
CA LEU A 44 -11.22 16.85 4.74
C LEU A 44 -11.88 17.84 5.72
N GLU A 45 -12.92 17.40 6.42
CA GLU A 45 -13.57 18.18 7.49
C GLU A 45 -12.58 18.52 8.61
N ASN A 46 -11.80 17.53 9.07
CA ASN A 46 -10.77 17.73 10.09
C ASN A 46 -9.65 18.69 9.63
N HIS A 47 -9.48 18.87 8.33
CA HIS A 47 -8.54 19.83 7.75
C HIS A 47 -9.18 21.17 7.40
N ALA A 48 -10.44 21.38 7.81
CA ALA A 48 -11.22 22.60 7.54
C ALA A 48 -11.27 22.98 6.04
N VAL A 49 -11.34 21.97 5.16
CA VAL A 49 -11.49 22.20 3.71
C VAL A 49 -12.86 22.80 3.44
N PRO A 50 -12.97 23.86 2.61
CA PRO A 50 -14.26 24.46 2.26
C PRO A 50 -15.22 23.45 1.63
N HIS A 51 -16.52 23.57 1.93
CA HIS A 51 -17.55 22.60 1.54
C HIS A 51 -17.56 22.27 0.03
N ASP A 52 -17.52 23.27 -0.83
CA ASP A 52 -17.54 23.06 -2.28
C ASP A 52 -16.30 22.29 -2.77
N GLU A 53 -15.13 22.61 -2.22
CA GLU A 53 -13.87 21.92 -2.52
C GLU A 53 -13.88 20.49 -1.97
N MET A 54 -14.48 20.28 -0.79
CA MET A 54 -14.65 18.96 -0.19
C MET A 54 -15.47 18.05 -1.10
N HIS A 55 -16.62 18.50 -1.59
CA HIS A 55 -17.45 17.74 -2.53
C HIS A 55 -16.70 17.35 -3.81
N ARG A 56 -15.92 18.27 -4.36
CA ARG A 56 -15.10 18.01 -5.53
C ARG A 56 -14.08 16.92 -5.25
N ARG A 57 -13.29 17.06 -4.17
CA ARG A 57 -12.24 16.10 -3.80
C ARG A 57 -12.78 14.72 -3.47
N VAL A 58 -13.90 14.63 -2.75
CA VAL A 58 -14.57 13.36 -2.45
C VAL A 58 -14.96 12.64 -3.75
N SER A 59 -15.60 13.36 -4.69
CA SER A 59 -16.03 12.77 -5.96
C SER A 59 -14.84 12.33 -6.82
N GLU A 60 -13.77 13.12 -6.87
CA GLU A 60 -12.54 12.80 -7.59
C GLU A 60 -11.85 11.58 -6.99
N ALA A 61 -11.68 11.52 -5.67
CA ALA A 61 -11.06 10.40 -4.99
C ALA A 61 -11.84 9.10 -5.19
N LEU A 62 -13.16 9.13 -5.04
CA LEU A 62 -14.02 7.97 -5.28
C LEU A 62 -13.98 7.51 -6.74
N LYS A 63 -13.89 8.43 -7.69
CA LYS A 63 -13.73 8.09 -9.11
C LYS A 63 -12.40 7.41 -9.40
N GLN A 64 -11.31 7.85 -8.79
CA GLN A 64 -9.98 7.26 -8.97
C GLN A 64 -9.90 5.79 -8.54
N VAL A 65 -10.71 5.42 -7.53
CA VAL A 65 -10.75 4.05 -7.00
C VAL A 65 -11.94 3.22 -7.50
N ASP A 66 -12.68 3.71 -8.51
CA ASP A 66 -13.87 3.08 -9.10
C ASP A 66 -15.01 2.83 -8.08
N MET A 67 -15.20 3.77 -7.14
CA MET A 67 -16.21 3.67 -6.08
C MET A 67 -17.27 4.78 -6.12
N LEU A 68 -17.26 5.65 -7.14
CA LEU A 68 -18.17 6.80 -7.22
C LEU A 68 -19.65 6.38 -7.20
N GLU A 69 -20.02 5.32 -7.90
CA GLU A 69 -21.40 4.81 -7.93
C GLU A 69 -21.89 4.27 -6.59
N ARG A 70 -20.97 4.04 -5.65
CA ARG A 70 -21.25 3.54 -4.30
C ARG A 70 -21.11 4.61 -3.22
N ALA A 71 -21.04 5.88 -3.61
CA ALA A 71 -20.85 7.01 -2.70
C ALA A 71 -21.94 7.09 -1.59
N ASP A 72 -23.17 6.68 -1.90
CA ASP A 72 -24.31 6.68 -0.98
C ASP A 72 -24.56 5.33 -0.27
N TYR A 73 -23.67 4.35 -0.46
CA TYR A 73 -23.77 3.06 0.20
C TYR A 73 -23.24 3.12 1.64
N GLU A 74 -23.80 2.28 2.51
CA GLU A 74 -23.24 2.02 3.83
C GLU A 74 -21.96 1.19 3.69
N PRO A 75 -20.89 1.45 4.47
CA PRO A 75 -19.66 0.65 4.44
C PRO A 75 -19.89 -0.86 4.62
N ASN A 76 -20.86 -1.23 5.44
CA ASN A 76 -21.21 -2.63 5.70
C ASN A 76 -21.78 -3.37 4.47
N ALA A 77 -22.28 -2.66 3.47
CA ALA A 77 -22.78 -3.25 2.23
C ALA A 77 -21.66 -3.51 1.20
N LEU A 78 -20.42 -3.17 1.52
CA LEU A 78 -19.27 -3.32 0.63
C LEU A 78 -18.51 -4.62 0.89
N SER A 79 -17.93 -5.21 -0.18
CA SER A 79 -16.95 -6.29 -0.05
C SER A 79 -15.64 -5.78 0.56
N GLY A 80 -14.78 -6.68 1.07
CA GLY A 80 -13.47 -6.31 1.65
C GLY A 80 -12.61 -5.48 0.68
N GLY A 81 -12.51 -5.88 -0.59
CA GLY A 81 -11.76 -5.12 -1.60
C GLY A 81 -12.36 -3.75 -1.89
N GLN A 82 -13.70 -3.63 -1.88
CA GLN A 82 -14.38 -2.33 -2.03
C GLN A 82 -14.12 -1.42 -0.82
N LYS A 83 -14.13 -1.98 0.39
CA LYS A 83 -13.78 -1.26 1.63
C LYS A 83 -12.35 -0.72 1.56
N GLN A 84 -11.38 -1.54 1.12
CA GLN A 84 -9.99 -1.08 0.96
C GLN A 84 -9.86 0.02 -0.10
N ARG A 85 -10.60 -0.06 -1.21
CA ARG A 85 -10.64 1.02 -2.21
C ARG A 85 -11.16 2.33 -1.60
N VAL A 86 -12.21 2.27 -0.79
CA VAL A 86 -12.74 3.47 -0.09
C VAL A 86 -11.72 4.00 0.92
N ALA A 87 -11.04 3.14 1.68
CA ALA A 87 -9.98 3.56 2.59
C ALA A 87 -8.83 4.28 1.86
N ILE A 88 -8.45 3.81 0.66
CA ILE A 88 -7.49 4.51 -0.21
C ILE A 88 -8.08 5.86 -0.68
N ALA A 89 -9.36 5.93 -1.08
CA ALA A 89 -10.00 7.18 -1.48
C ALA A 89 -9.99 8.22 -0.36
N SER A 90 -10.24 7.80 0.89
CA SER A 90 -10.22 8.70 2.07
C SER A 90 -8.84 9.32 2.27
N VAL A 91 -7.79 8.56 2.01
CA VAL A 91 -6.41 9.06 2.05
C VAL A 91 -6.09 9.96 0.85
N LEU A 92 -6.46 9.54 -0.37
CA LEU A 92 -6.20 10.31 -1.59
C LEU A 92 -6.89 11.69 -1.61
N ALA A 93 -8.09 11.79 -1.04
CA ALA A 93 -8.82 13.04 -0.94
C ALA A 93 -8.03 14.15 -0.20
N LEU A 94 -7.13 13.76 0.71
CA LEU A 94 -6.24 14.67 1.45
C LEU A 94 -5.04 15.14 0.62
N ASN A 95 -4.78 14.52 -0.54
CA ASN A 95 -3.65 14.80 -1.41
C ASN A 95 -2.28 14.67 -0.69
N PRO A 96 -1.98 13.51 -0.09
CA PRO A 96 -0.76 13.29 0.66
C PRO A 96 0.46 13.15 -0.28
N SER A 97 1.67 13.39 0.24
CA SER A 97 2.93 13.09 -0.46
C SER A 97 3.37 11.65 -0.28
N VAL A 98 2.92 11.01 0.80
CA VAL A 98 3.28 9.62 1.15
C VAL A 98 2.02 8.86 1.56
N ILE A 99 1.85 7.64 1.06
CA ILE A 99 0.82 6.70 1.52
C ILE A 99 1.52 5.47 2.10
N ILE A 100 1.14 5.11 3.32
CA ILE A 100 1.57 3.87 3.98
C ILE A 100 0.42 2.87 3.86
N LEU A 101 0.71 1.70 3.28
CA LEU A 101 -0.19 0.56 3.22
C LEU A 101 0.27 -0.45 4.27
N ASP A 102 -0.46 -0.57 5.37
CA ASP A 102 -0.13 -1.48 6.46
C ASP A 102 -0.88 -2.80 6.27
N GLU A 103 -0.24 -3.76 5.60
CA GLU A 103 -0.81 -5.06 5.20
C GLU A 103 -2.18 -4.94 4.50
N ALA A 104 -2.39 -3.89 3.72
CA ALA A 104 -3.69 -3.53 3.16
C ALA A 104 -4.30 -4.59 2.21
N THR A 105 -3.52 -5.55 1.75
CA THR A 105 -3.93 -6.63 0.83
C THR A 105 -4.15 -7.96 1.52
N SER A 106 -3.70 -8.13 2.77
CA SER A 106 -3.62 -9.43 3.46
C SER A 106 -4.98 -10.12 3.71
N MET A 107 -6.06 -9.34 3.78
CA MET A 107 -7.42 -9.85 4.00
C MET A 107 -8.24 -10.01 2.71
N LEU A 108 -7.61 -9.82 1.54
CA LEU A 108 -8.27 -9.88 0.25
C LEU A 108 -8.07 -11.23 -0.43
N ASP A 109 -9.08 -11.65 -1.21
CA ASP A 109 -8.91 -12.75 -2.17
C ASP A 109 -7.88 -12.37 -3.26
N PRO A 110 -7.32 -13.35 -4.00
CA PRO A 110 -6.25 -13.08 -4.98
C PRO A 110 -6.64 -12.05 -6.05
N ASP A 111 -7.86 -12.08 -6.55
CA ASP A 111 -8.32 -11.16 -7.60
C ASP A 111 -8.48 -9.73 -7.06
N ALA A 112 -9.08 -9.59 -5.88
CA ALA A 112 -9.21 -8.29 -5.21
C ALA A 112 -7.86 -7.70 -4.84
N ARG A 113 -6.89 -8.55 -4.42
CA ARG A 113 -5.50 -8.15 -4.15
C ARG A 113 -4.84 -7.58 -5.39
N GLN A 114 -4.86 -8.32 -6.51
CA GLN A 114 -4.24 -7.87 -7.75
C GLN A 114 -4.85 -6.56 -8.23
N ASN A 115 -6.17 -6.46 -8.22
CA ASN A 115 -6.88 -5.24 -8.59
C ASN A 115 -6.52 -4.04 -7.69
N LEU A 116 -6.23 -4.27 -6.39
CA LEU A 116 -5.81 -3.21 -5.47
C LEU A 116 -4.37 -2.77 -5.76
N LEU A 117 -3.46 -3.70 -6.03
CA LEU A 117 -2.08 -3.40 -6.39
C LEU A 117 -2.00 -2.61 -7.71
N ASP A 118 -2.80 -2.99 -8.71
CA ASP A 118 -2.88 -2.25 -9.96
C ASP A 118 -3.41 -0.82 -9.76
N LEU A 119 -4.41 -0.65 -8.89
CA LEU A 119 -4.90 0.66 -8.49
C LEU A 119 -3.80 1.49 -7.81
N VAL A 120 -3.06 0.91 -6.88
CA VAL A 120 -1.97 1.60 -6.17
C VAL A 120 -0.86 2.03 -7.15
N ARG A 121 -0.49 1.18 -8.11
CA ARG A 121 0.49 1.53 -9.16
C ARG A 121 0.00 2.68 -10.02
N LYS A 122 -1.26 2.65 -10.44
CA LYS A 122 -1.89 3.73 -11.20
C LYS A 122 -1.85 5.05 -10.42
N VAL A 123 -2.29 5.05 -9.17
CA VAL A 123 -2.29 6.22 -8.29
C VAL A 123 -0.87 6.77 -8.10
N LYS A 124 0.11 5.91 -7.85
CA LYS A 124 1.53 6.29 -7.74
C LYS A 124 2.01 7.04 -8.98
N SER A 125 1.71 6.51 -10.18
CA SER A 125 2.16 7.09 -11.45
C SER A 125 1.47 8.41 -11.79
N GLU A 126 0.17 8.54 -11.49
CA GLU A 126 -0.63 9.72 -11.82
C GLU A 126 -0.39 10.91 -10.87
N HIS A 127 -0.08 10.66 -9.59
CA HIS A 127 0.00 11.69 -8.55
C HIS A 127 1.41 11.94 -8.00
N ASN A 128 2.42 11.23 -8.49
CA ASN A 128 3.81 11.32 -8.00
C ASN A 128 3.91 11.14 -6.46
N ILE A 129 3.15 10.18 -5.93
CA ILE A 129 3.07 9.84 -4.51
C ILE A 129 4.10 8.76 -4.20
N THR A 130 4.75 8.85 -3.04
CA THR A 130 5.57 7.77 -2.49
C THR A 130 4.68 6.76 -1.79
N ILE A 131 4.73 5.48 -2.19
CA ILE A 131 4.02 4.39 -1.51
C ILE A 131 5.01 3.62 -0.65
N ILE A 132 4.67 3.42 0.61
CA ILE A 132 5.38 2.52 1.54
C ILE A 132 4.44 1.37 1.85
N SER A 133 4.72 0.18 1.31
CA SER A 133 3.95 -1.03 1.60
C SER A 133 4.65 -1.81 2.71
N ILE A 134 3.94 -2.06 3.81
CA ILE A 134 4.34 -3.00 4.86
C ILE A 134 3.62 -4.30 4.54
N THR A 135 4.38 -5.33 4.19
CA THR A 135 3.81 -6.60 3.76
C THR A 135 4.71 -7.77 4.17
N HIS A 136 4.11 -8.92 4.36
CA HIS A 136 4.80 -10.21 4.44
C HIS A 136 4.66 -11.00 3.13
N ASP A 137 3.95 -10.45 2.13
CA ASP A 137 3.83 -11.06 0.81
C ASP A 137 5.03 -10.70 -0.07
N LEU A 138 5.84 -11.71 -0.33
CA LEU A 138 7.08 -11.54 -1.11
C LEU A 138 6.81 -11.19 -2.57
N SER A 139 5.62 -11.52 -3.11
CA SER A 139 5.24 -11.13 -4.48
C SER A 139 5.06 -9.62 -4.59
N GLU A 140 4.48 -8.97 -3.56
CA GLU A 140 4.41 -7.51 -3.51
C GLU A 140 5.81 -6.87 -3.40
N ALA A 141 6.68 -7.47 -2.57
CA ALA A 141 8.04 -6.98 -2.39
C ALA A 141 8.89 -7.10 -3.67
N MET A 142 8.66 -8.11 -4.51
CA MET A 142 9.35 -8.28 -5.81
C MET A 142 9.05 -7.15 -6.80
N GLU A 143 7.91 -6.49 -6.67
CA GLU A 143 7.48 -5.41 -7.55
C GLU A 143 7.85 -4.01 -7.04
N ALA A 144 8.47 -3.92 -5.87
CA ALA A 144 8.87 -2.65 -5.27
C ALA A 144 10.16 -2.09 -5.92
N ASP A 145 10.25 -0.76 -6.05
CA ASP A 145 11.48 -0.11 -6.50
C ASP A 145 12.61 -0.28 -5.50
N HIS A 146 12.26 -0.33 -4.20
CA HIS A 146 13.20 -0.47 -3.09
C HIS A 146 12.57 -1.31 -1.98
N VAL A 147 13.32 -2.26 -1.45
CA VAL A 147 12.88 -3.19 -0.41
C VAL A 147 13.73 -2.98 0.84
N ILE A 148 13.07 -2.92 1.98
CA ILE A 148 13.71 -2.87 3.30
C ILE A 148 13.29 -4.12 4.08
N VAL A 149 14.22 -5.01 4.34
CA VAL A 149 14.00 -6.23 5.12
C VAL A 149 14.22 -5.93 6.59
N MET A 150 13.17 -6.11 7.40
CA MET A 150 13.23 -5.90 8.85
C MET A 150 13.39 -7.24 9.59
N ASN A 151 14.28 -7.28 10.57
CA ASN A 151 14.42 -8.42 11.46
C ASN A 151 14.62 -7.95 12.90
N LYS A 152 13.80 -8.44 13.84
CA LYS A 152 13.87 -8.12 15.28
C LYS A 152 13.95 -6.62 15.57
N GLY A 153 13.21 -5.80 14.82
CA GLY A 153 13.14 -4.35 15.01
C GLY A 153 14.30 -3.54 14.43
N THR A 154 15.18 -4.18 13.65
CA THR A 154 16.30 -3.52 12.96
C THR A 154 16.25 -3.76 11.48
N VAL A 155 16.81 -2.87 10.67
CA VAL A 155 17.02 -3.10 9.25
C VAL A 155 18.10 -4.18 9.10
N HIS A 156 17.71 -5.30 8.49
CA HIS A 156 18.60 -6.42 8.21
C HIS A 156 19.31 -6.22 6.87
N LYS A 157 18.55 -5.86 5.84
CA LYS A 157 19.05 -5.60 4.48
C LYS A 157 18.15 -4.58 3.79
N GLU A 158 18.71 -3.78 2.89
CA GLU A 158 17.95 -2.88 2.03
C GLU A 158 18.56 -2.81 0.64
N GLY A 159 17.74 -2.58 -0.39
CA GLY A 159 18.17 -2.50 -1.78
C GLY A 159 17.02 -2.64 -2.76
N THR A 160 17.32 -2.78 -4.04
CA THR A 160 16.34 -3.13 -5.06
C THR A 160 15.80 -4.55 -4.84
N ALA A 161 14.63 -4.89 -5.40
CA ALA A 161 14.11 -6.24 -5.32
C ALA A 161 15.12 -7.28 -5.86
N ILE A 162 15.85 -6.96 -6.93
CA ILE A 162 16.91 -7.82 -7.49
C ILE A 162 17.99 -8.08 -6.44
N GLU A 163 18.55 -7.04 -5.83
CA GLU A 163 19.62 -7.17 -4.83
C GLU A 163 19.19 -7.94 -3.57
N ILE A 164 17.92 -7.83 -3.19
CA ILE A 164 17.38 -8.55 -2.04
C ILE A 164 17.16 -10.02 -2.34
N PHE A 165 16.57 -10.34 -3.50
CA PHE A 165 16.16 -11.71 -3.83
C PHE A 165 17.18 -12.52 -4.62
N ASP A 166 18.24 -11.92 -5.15
CA ASP A 166 19.32 -12.63 -5.85
C ASP A 166 20.16 -13.52 -4.90
N HIS A 167 20.18 -13.19 -3.60
CA HIS A 167 20.81 -13.97 -2.53
C HIS A 167 19.79 -14.41 -1.48
N ALA A 168 18.67 -14.94 -1.95
CA ALA A 168 17.49 -15.20 -1.13
C ALA A 168 17.69 -16.29 -0.05
N GLU A 169 18.77 -17.11 -0.11
CA GLU A 169 19.10 -18.07 0.94
C GLU A 169 19.29 -17.40 2.31
N GLU A 170 19.81 -16.17 2.34
CA GLU A 170 19.98 -15.40 3.56
C GLU A 170 18.63 -15.08 4.23
N LEU A 171 17.58 -14.83 3.42
CA LEU A 171 16.24 -14.53 3.91
C LEU A 171 15.61 -15.71 4.65
N THR A 172 15.91 -16.95 4.21
CA THR A 172 15.40 -18.15 4.87
C THR A 172 15.99 -18.34 6.26
N THR A 173 17.22 -17.88 6.51
CA THR A 173 17.85 -17.95 7.83
C THR A 173 17.18 -17.08 8.89
N ILE A 174 16.49 -16.03 8.45
CA ILE A 174 15.72 -15.13 9.33
C ILE A 174 14.22 -15.45 9.36
N GLY A 175 13.81 -16.56 8.74
CA GLY A 175 12.44 -17.06 8.78
C GLY A 175 11.51 -16.52 7.69
N LEU A 176 12.04 -15.84 6.68
CA LEU A 176 11.29 -15.46 5.47
C LEU A 176 11.34 -16.60 4.46
N ASP A 177 10.25 -16.80 3.74
CA ASP A 177 10.21 -17.77 2.61
C ASP A 177 10.81 -17.11 1.34
N LEU A 178 10.87 -17.85 0.25
CA LEU A 178 11.29 -17.35 -1.05
C LEU A 178 10.07 -17.06 -1.94
N PRO A 179 10.15 -16.04 -2.80
CA PRO A 179 9.14 -15.85 -3.84
C PRO A 179 9.01 -17.14 -4.69
N PHE A 180 7.76 -17.48 -5.05
CA PHE A 180 7.45 -18.73 -5.73
C PHE A 180 8.30 -18.96 -7.00
N PRO A 181 8.50 -17.99 -7.91
CA PRO A 181 9.34 -18.21 -9.10
C PRO A 181 10.78 -18.58 -8.75
N ILE A 182 11.36 -17.93 -7.75
CA ILE A 182 12.72 -18.19 -7.29
C ILE A 182 12.80 -19.58 -6.64
N LYS A 183 11.81 -19.97 -5.85
CA LYS A 183 11.71 -21.28 -5.21
C LYS A 183 11.63 -22.41 -6.23
N ILE A 184 10.82 -22.26 -7.27
CA ILE A 184 10.72 -23.25 -8.37
C ILE A 184 12.04 -23.34 -9.14
N ASN A 185 12.65 -22.20 -9.47
CA ASN A 185 13.93 -22.16 -10.17
C ASN A 185 15.03 -22.92 -9.39
N GLN A 186 15.09 -22.71 -8.08
CA GLN A 186 15.99 -23.42 -7.19
C GLN A 186 15.72 -24.95 -7.16
N MET A 187 14.43 -25.34 -7.10
CA MET A 187 14.04 -26.77 -7.11
C MET A 187 14.39 -27.46 -8.43
N LEU A 188 14.41 -26.76 -9.55
CA LEU A 188 14.83 -27.27 -10.86
C LEU A 188 16.36 -27.34 -11.02
N GLY A 189 17.12 -26.89 -10.01
CA GLY A 189 18.59 -26.95 -10.02
C GLY A 189 19.26 -25.82 -10.79
N TYR A 190 18.52 -24.76 -11.14
CA TYR A 190 19.10 -23.55 -11.71
C TYR A 190 19.70 -22.68 -10.60
N GLN A 191 20.64 -21.81 -10.97
CA GLN A 191 21.20 -20.84 -10.02
C GLN A 191 20.10 -19.92 -9.49
N THR A 192 20.14 -19.65 -8.19
CA THR A 192 19.21 -18.72 -7.53
C THR A 192 19.50 -17.32 -8.04
N SER A 193 18.74 -16.88 -9.03
CA SER A 193 18.73 -15.51 -9.50
C SER A 193 17.32 -14.95 -9.38
N PHE A 194 17.21 -13.64 -9.25
CA PHE A 194 15.93 -12.94 -9.29
C PHE A 194 15.16 -13.35 -10.56
N LEU A 195 13.94 -13.84 -10.37
CA LEU A 195 13.10 -14.32 -11.45
C LEU A 195 11.64 -13.92 -11.18
N THR A 196 11.02 -13.28 -12.16
CA THR A 196 9.58 -12.98 -12.12
C THR A 196 8.75 -14.18 -12.56
N TYR A 197 7.44 -14.14 -12.38
CA TYR A 197 6.53 -15.17 -12.90
C TYR A 197 6.61 -15.32 -14.41
N GLU A 198 6.66 -14.20 -15.14
CA GLU A 198 6.84 -14.20 -16.60
C GLU A 198 8.17 -14.82 -17.01
N GLY A 199 9.25 -14.42 -16.35
CA GLY A 199 10.57 -15.00 -16.59
C GLY A 199 10.65 -16.50 -16.31
N LEU A 200 9.91 -17.01 -15.31
CA LEU A 200 9.82 -18.45 -15.05
C LEU A 200 9.09 -19.17 -16.19
N VAL A 201 7.99 -18.62 -16.68
CA VAL A 201 7.21 -19.21 -17.80
C VAL A 201 8.05 -19.25 -19.08
N ASP A 202 8.85 -18.22 -19.34
CA ASP A 202 9.72 -18.15 -20.53
C ASP A 202 10.91 -19.14 -20.49
N GLN A 203 11.26 -19.65 -19.30
CA GLN A 203 12.33 -20.63 -19.11
C GLN A 203 11.86 -22.09 -19.19
N LEU A 204 10.55 -22.34 -19.02
CA LEU A 204 9.94 -23.69 -19.08
C LEU A 204 9.52 -24.07 -20.49
#